data_346e3e1803cce82102b3024cd48333f9
#
_entry.id   346e3e1803cce82102b3024cd48333f9
#
_cell.length_a   1.000
_cell.length_b   1.000
_cell.length_c   1.000
_cell.angle_alpha   90.00
_cell.angle_beta   90.00
_cell.angle_gamma   90.00
#
_symmetry.space_group_name_H-M   'P 1'
#
loop_
_entity.id
_entity.type
_entity.pdbx_description
1 polymer ?
#
loop_
_entity_poly.entity_id
_entity_poly.type
_entity_poly.pdbx_seq_one_letter_code
_entity_poly.pdbx_strand_id
1 'polypeptide(L)'
;RVSYTSGILKEDYSEWLTGQYLLGKEPDVFMVLPEDFDMMQDFGALEPLDTRIERDSTVQAEDFYRAALDSGKMGNTQYALPYECVPTLMFVNKTLLEKNGISVPSNDWTWDDFYRICKQITRDTDGDGSMDQFGSYGYTWQNALPSNGAALFSDDGKQCLIAQPEAVEAIAFS
;
A
#
# COMPACT_ATOMS: atom_id res chain seq x y z
N ARG A 1 -34.96 2.37 2.44
CA ARG A 1 -34.47 3.50 1.62
C ARG A 1 -33.03 3.74 1.98
N VAL A 2 -32.13 3.75 0.99
CA VAL A 2 -30.73 4.12 1.19
C VAL A 2 -30.60 5.63 0.96
N SER A 3 -29.95 6.34 1.88
CA SER A 3 -29.51 7.71 1.68
C SER A 3 -27.98 7.74 1.70
N TYR A 4 -27.38 8.66 0.98
CA TYR A 4 -25.93 8.78 0.93
C TYR A 4 -25.51 10.25 0.97
N THR A 5 -24.32 10.48 1.50
CA THR A 5 -23.66 11.79 1.48
C THR A 5 -22.54 11.75 0.45
N SER A 6 -22.43 12.79 -0.33
CA SER A 6 -21.38 12.94 -1.37
C SER A 6 -20.83 14.36 -1.38
N GLY A 7 -19.75 14.57 -2.13
CA GLY A 7 -19.14 15.89 -2.31
C GLY A 7 -18.11 16.27 -1.24
N ILE A 8 -17.65 15.29 -0.45
CA ILE A 8 -16.53 15.49 0.48
C ILE A 8 -15.23 15.18 -0.31
N LEU A 9 -14.27 16.09 -0.28
CA LEU A 9 -12.98 15.89 -0.91
C LEU A 9 -12.20 14.81 -0.17
N LYS A 10 -11.32 14.10 -0.87
CA LYS A 10 -10.53 13.00 -0.28
C LYS A 10 -9.65 13.50 0.87
N GLU A 11 -9.04 14.67 0.70
CA GLU A 11 -8.21 15.32 1.71
C GLU A 11 -8.94 15.72 2.99
N ASP A 12 -10.25 15.95 2.91
CA ASP A 12 -11.09 16.36 4.04
C ASP A 12 -11.85 15.18 4.66
N TYR A 13 -11.77 13.99 4.04
CA TYR A 13 -12.65 12.87 4.37
C TYR A 13 -12.43 12.33 5.78
N SER A 14 -11.19 12.12 6.20
CA SER A 14 -10.84 11.61 7.53
C SER A 14 -11.33 12.55 8.63
N GLU A 15 -11.12 13.86 8.46
CA GLU A 15 -11.57 14.86 9.41
C GLU A 15 -13.11 14.92 9.48
N TRP A 16 -13.77 14.90 8.32
CA TRP A 16 -15.22 14.87 8.25
C TRP A 16 -15.81 13.64 8.94
N LEU A 17 -15.30 12.42 8.64
CA LEU A 17 -15.79 11.17 9.22
C LEU A 17 -15.59 11.14 10.73
N THR A 18 -14.43 11.53 11.21
CA THR A 18 -14.12 11.66 12.64
C THR A 18 -15.09 12.64 13.31
N GLY A 19 -15.35 13.78 12.67
CA GLY A 19 -16.35 14.75 13.16
C GLY A 19 -17.77 14.17 13.24
N GLN A 20 -18.20 13.39 12.24
CA GLN A 20 -19.52 12.71 12.28
C GLN A 20 -19.59 11.71 13.43
N TYR A 21 -18.55 10.90 13.61
CA TYR A 21 -18.48 9.94 14.71
C TYR A 21 -18.56 10.61 16.08
N LEU A 22 -17.80 11.67 16.31
CA LEU A 22 -17.84 12.42 17.57
C LEU A 22 -19.19 13.07 17.86
N LEU A 23 -19.96 13.36 16.82
CA LEU A 23 -21.32 13.91 16.94
C LEU A 23 -22.43 12.85 17.04
N GLY A 24 -22.08 11.55 16.91
CA GLY A 24 -23.06 10.45 16.83
C GLY A 24 -23.94 10.56 15.57
N LYS A 25 -23.36 11.00 14.46
CA LYS A 25 -24.03 11.21 13.15
C LYS A 25 -23.33 10.49 12.02
N GLU A 26 -22.44 9.57 12.35
CA GLU A 26 -21.76 8.74 11.38
C GLU A 26 -22.75 7.94 10.52
N PRO A 27 -22.46 7.72 9.25
CA PRO A 27 -23.26 6.85 8.40
C PRO A 27 -23.25 5.40 8.91
N ASP A 28 -24.33 4.65 8.67
CA ASP A 28 -24.39 3.21 9.00
C ASP A 28 -23.33 2.39 8.23
N VAL A 29 -22.95 2.85 7.03
CA VAL A 29 -21.88 2.27 6.20
C VAL A 29 -21.07 3.40 5.62
N PHE A 30 -19.75 3.32 5.76
CA PHE A 30 -18.82 4.32 5.28
C PHE A 30 -17.52 3.68 4.79
N MET A 31 -16.77 4.43 4.00
CA MET A 31 -15.43 4.02 3.58
C MET A 31 -14.43 4.35 4.68
N VAL A 32 -13.52 3.43 4.94
CA VAL A 32 -12.39 3.64 5.85
C VAL A 32 -11.13 3.73 5.02
N LEU A 33 -10.37 4.81 5.16
CA LEU A 33 -9.06 4.93 4.53
C LEU A 33 -8.06 4.04 5.29
N PRO A 34 -7.08 3.44 4.61
CA PRO A 34 -6.09 2.58 5.26
C PRO A 34 -5.38 3.23 6.45
N GLU A 35 -5.08 4.51 6.35
CA GLU A 35 -4.44 5.32 7.39
C GLU A 35 -5.31 5.56 8.62
N ASP A 36 -6.64 5.44 8.50
CA ASP A 36 -7.59 5.68 9.59
C ASP A 36 -8.08 4.37 10.25
N PHE A 37 -7.79 3.21 9.64
CA PHE A 37 -8.40 1.94 10.02
C PHE A 37 -8.13 1.58 11.49
N ASP A 38 -6.88 1.59 11.92
CA ASP A 38 -6.48 1.23 13.28
C ASP A 38 -7.11 2.17 14.31
N MET A 39 -7.09 3.47 14.03
CA MET A 39 -7.70 4.49 14.90
C MET A 39 -9.21 4.30 15.03
N MET A 40 -9.93 4.07 13.93
CA MET A 40 -11.37 3.85 13.93
C MET A 40 -11.76 2.57 14.66
N GLN A 41 -10.95 1.51 14.53
CA GLN A 41 -11.14 0.27 15.25
C GLN A 41 -10.92 0.46 16.77
N ASP A 42 -9.85 1.15 17.17
CA ASP A 42 -9.53 1.41 18.58
C ASP A 42 -10.59 2.27 19.28
N PHE A 43 -11.21 3.18 18.55
CA PHE A 43 -12.36 3.97 19.07
C PHE A 43 -13.66 3.18 19.12
N GLY A 44 -13.70 1.95 18.58
CA GLY A 44 -14.92 1.15 18.53
C GLY A 44 -15.93 1.65 17.50
N ALA A 45 -15.47 2.42 16.50
CA ALA A 45 -16.30 2.92 15.40
C ALA A 45 -16.64 1.85 14.37
N LEU A 46 -15.89 0.73 14.35
CA LEU A 46 -16.07 -0.37 13.41
C LEU A 46 -16.68 -1.58 14.11
N GLU A 47 -17.70 -2.17 13.50
CA GLU A 47 -18.35 -3.38 14.01
C GLU A 47 -17.67 -4.64 13.44
N PRO A 48 -17.45 -5.72 14.23
CA PRO A 48 -17.02 -7.01 13.73
C PRO A 48 -17.98 -7.57 12.67
N LEU A 49 -17.45 -7.96 11.52
CA LEU A 49 -18.25 -8.41 10.38
C LEU A 49 -18.34 -9.94 10.24
N ASP A 50 -17.54 -10.71 10.98
CA ASP A 50 -17.41 -12.16 10.82
C ASP A 50 -18.77 -12.88 10.82
N THR A 51 -19.59 -12.64 11.84
CA THR A 51 -20.94 -13.25 11.94
C THR A 51 -21.88 -12.82 10.80
N ARG A 52 -21.71 -11.61 10.28
CA ARG A 52 -22.53 -11.12 9.17
C ARG A 52 -22.10 -11.77 7.87
N ILE A 53 -20.78 -11.89 7.63
CA ILE A 53 -20.19 -12.56 6.46
C ILE A 53 -20.59 -14.05 6.45
N GLU A 54 -20.50 -14.74 7.59
CA GLU A 54 -20.88 -16.16 7.69
C GLU A 54 -22.37 -16.43 7.38
N ARG A 55 -23.25 -15.46 7.66
CA ARG A 55 -24.68 -15.56 7.38
C ARG A 55 -25.09 -15.15 5.98
N ASP A 56 -24.23 -14.43 5.28
CA ASP A 56 -24.52 -13.90 3.95
C ASP A 56 -23.89 -14.82 2.90
N SER A 57 -24.72 -15.61 2.24
CA SER A 57 -24.29 -16.50 1.18
C SER A 57 -23.82 -15.81 -0.10
N THR A 58 -23.97 -14.49 -0.20
CA THR A 58 -23.56 -13.70 -1.37
C THR A 58 -22.16 -13.13 -1.24
N VAL A 59 -21.56 -13.16 -0.04
CA VAL A 59 -20.19 -12.71 0.22
C VAL A 59 -19.32 -13.95 0.45
N GLN A 60 -18.38 -14.21 -0.46
CA GLN A 60 -17.44 -15.31 -0.35
C GLN A 60 -16.03 -14.73 -0.18
N ALA A 61 -15.26 -15.25 0.78
CA ALA A 61 -13.87 -14.80 1.01
C ALA A 61 -12.99 -14.99 -0.23
N GLU A 62 -13.30 -16.00 -1.04
CA GLU A 62 -12.62 -16.38 -2.28
C GLU A 62 -12.84 -15.37 -3.41
N ASP A 63 -13.86 -14.51 -3.33
CA ASP A 63 -14.13 -13.44 -4.31
C ASP A 63 -13.16 -12.26 -4.15
N PHE A 64 -12.41 -12.20 -3.07
CA PHE A 64 -11.48 -11.12 -2.77
C PHE A 64 -10.02 -11.57 -2.94
N TYR A 65 -9.17 -10.65 -3.37
CA TYR A 65 -7.74 -10.85 -3.20
C TYR A 65 -7.41 -10.92 -1.70
N ARG A 66 -6.72 -11.99 -1.29
CA ARG A 66 -6.46 -12.26 0.12
C ARG A 66 -5.78 -11.08 0.83
N ALA A 67 -4.76 -10.50 0.22
CA ALA A 67 -4.08 -9.33 0.81
C ALA A 67 -5.02 -8.14 1.03
N ALA A 68 -5.98 -7.92 0.12
CA ALA A 68 -6.97 -6.85 0.27
C ALA A 68 -7.99 -7.18 1.36
N LEU A 69 -8.44 -8.43 1.46
CA LEU A 69 -9.35 -8.85 2.54
C LEU A 69 -8.65 -8.75 3.90
N ASP A 70 -7.41 -9.21 4.00
CA ASP A 70 -6.64 -9.21 5.24
C ASP A 70 -6.32 -7.78 5.72
N SER A 71 -6.25 -6.77 4.83
CA SER A 71 -6.07 -5.37 5.23
C SER A 71 -7.25 -4.78 6.01
N GLY A 72 -8.42 -5.40 5.96
CA GLY A 72 -9.60 -5.03 6.77
C GLY A 72 -9.73 -5.80 8.08
N LYS A 73 -8.65 -6.48 8.52
CA LYS A 73 -8.63 -7.24 9.78
C LYS A 73 -7.82 -6.55 10.86
N MET A 74 -8.25 -6.78 12.11
CA MET A 74 -7.42 -6.59 13.29
C MET A 74 -7.31 -7.94 14.01
N GLY A 75 -6.12 -8.50 14.06
CA GLY A 75 -5.91 -9.88 14.48
C GLY A 75 -6.66 -10.88 13.59
N ASN A 76 -7.60 -11.63 14.16
CA ASN A 76 -8.41 -12.60 13.43
C ASN A 76 -9.82 -12.11 13.08
N THR A 77 -10.17 -10.87 13.41
CA THR A 77 -11.51 -10.31 13.25
C THR A 77 -11.56 -9.38 12.04
N GLN A 78 -12.55 -9.57 11.17
CA GLN A 78 -12.81 -8.72 10.01
C GLN A 78 -13.67 -7.52 10.42
N TYR A 79 -13.20 -6.30 10.16
CA TYR A 79 -13.92 -5.05 10.44
C TYR A 79 -14.29 -4.27 9.19
N ALA A 80 -13.59 -4.49 8.08
CA ALA A 80 -13.88 -3.84 6.81
C ALA A 80 -13.75 -4.82 5.65
N LEU A 81 -14.54 -4.60 4.59
CA LEU A 81 -14.41 -5.34 3.33
C LEU A 81 -13.76 -4.43 2.27
N PRO A 82 -12.84 -4.94 1.47
CA PRO A 82 -12.22 -4.15 0.42
C PRO A 82 -13.21 -3.93 -0.73
N TYR A 83 -13.36 -2.69 -1.18
CA TYR A 83 -14.11 -2.36 -2.39
C TYR A 83 -13.18 -2.13 -3.59
N GLU A 84 -11.90 -1.88 -3.32
CA GLU A 84 -10.87 -1.60 -4.30
C GLU A 84 -9.53 -2.20 -3.85
N CYS A 85 -8.72 -2.63 -4.80
CA CYS A 85 -7.36 -3.07 -4.57
C CYS A 85 -6.43 -2.43 -5.60
N VAL A 86 -5.51 -1.59 -5.13
CA VAL A 86 -4.53 -0.91 -5.98
C VAL A 86 -3.13 -1.46 -5.67
N PRO A 87 -2.60 -2.36 -6.52
CA PRO A 87 -1.25 -2.89 -6.31
C PRO A 87 -0.20 -1.84 -6.64
N THR A 88 0.87 -1.82 -5.85
CA THR A 88 2.09 -1.09 -6.23
C THR A 88 2.91 -1.95 -7.19
N LEU A 89 3.17 -1.42 -8.38
CA LEU A 89 3.87 -2.13 -9.46
C LEU A 89 5.04 -1.28 -9.98
N MET A 90 6.09 -1.96 -10.42
CA MET A 90 7.19 -1.33 -11.12
C MET A 90 6.96 -1.40 -12.63
N PHE A 91 6.94 -0.24 -13.29
CA PHE A 91 6.86 -0.15 -14.74
C PHE A 91 8.24 -0.13 -15.36
N VAL A 92 8.42 -0.92 -16.41
CA VAL A 92 9.72 -1.05 -17.10
C VAL A 92 9.64 -0.42 -18.48
N ASN A 93 10.54 0.54 -18.75
CA ASN A 93 10.70 1.12 -20.08
C ASN A 93 11.52 0.18 -20.97
N LYS A 94 10.84 -0.72 -21.68
CA LYS A 94 11.48 -1.71 -22.55
C LYS A 94 12.35 -1.08 -23.63
N THR A 95 11.89 0.01 -24.24
CA THR A 95 12.63 0.70 -25.29
C THR A 95 13.96 1.27 -24.77
N LEU A 96 13.96 1.78 -23.54
CA LEU A 96 15.17 2.30 -22.90
C LEU A 96 16.16 1.17 -22.58
N LEU A 97 15.66 0.03 -22.08
CA LEU A 97 16.49 -1.15 -21.85
C LEU A 97 17.14 -1.65 -23.15
N GLU A 98 16.34 -1.83 -24.20
CA GLU A 98 16.82 -2.30 -25.52
C GLU A 98 17.88 -1.39 -26.11
N LYS A 99 17.67 -0.06 -26.06
CA LYS A 99 18.66 0.93 -26.52
C LYS A 99 20.01 0.84 -25.79
N ASN A 100 19.98 0.34 -24.56
CA ASN A 100 21.18 0.14 -23.74
C ASN A 100 21.70 -1.31 -23.75
N GLY A 101 21.15 -2.18 -24.62
CA GLY A 101 21.56 -3.59 -24.72
C GLY A 101 21.21 -4.42 -23.49
N ILE A 102 20.20 -4.00 -22.73
CA ILE A 102 19.74 -4.68 -21.50
C ILE A 102 18.45 -5.42 -21.79
N SER A 103 18.41 -6.71 -21.49
CA SER A 103 17.19 -7.49 -21.56
C SER A 103 16.23 -7.09 -20.43
N VAL A 104 14.92 -7.20 -20.70
CA VAL A 104 13.92 -7.05 -19.65
C VAL A 104 14.20 -8.08 -18.53
N PRO A 105 14.33 -7.67 -17.28
CA PRO A 105 14.61 -8.61 -16.19
C PRO A 105 13.48 -9.65 -16.06
N SER A 106 13.85 -10.84 -15.61
CA SER A 106 12.89 -11.89 -15.23
C SER A 106 12.18 -11.54 -13.93
N ASN A 107 11.11 -12.29 -13.58
CA ASN A 107 10.32 -11.99 -12.39
C ASN A 107 11.04 -12.28 -11.06
N ASP A 108 12.19 -12.92 -11.11
CA ASP A 108 13.06 -13.29 -9.98
C ASP A 108 14.28 -12.38 -9.81
N TRP A 109 14.27 -11.21 -10.45
CA TRP A 109 15.36 -10.24 -10.34
C TRP A 109 15.53 -9.73 -8.90
N THR A 110 16.81 -9.44 -8.57
CA THR A 110 17.22 -9.03 -7.22
C THR A 110 17.48 -7.52 -7.14
N TRP A 111 17.71 -7.02 -5.94
CA TRP A 111 18.19 -5.64 -5.75
C TRP A 111 19.52 -5.38 -6.44
N ASP A 112 20.41 -6.35 -6.46
CA ASP A 112 21.69 -6.23 -7.19
C ASP A 112 21.46 -6.06 -8.69
N ASP A 113 20.50 -6.78 -9.27
CA ASP A 113 20.10 -6.62 -10.66
C ASP A 113 19.49 -5.24 -10.91
N PHE A 114 18.59 -4.79 -10.02
CA PHE A 114 17.99 -3.48 -10.11
C PHE A 114 19.06 -2.37 -10.04
N TYR A 115 19.93 -2.41 -9.05
CA TYR A 115 21.03 -1.46 -8.91
C TYR A 115 21.96 -1.44 -10.14
N ARG A 116 22.37 -2.62 -10.63
CA ARG A 116 23.22 -2.76 -11.80
C ARG A 116 22.58 -2.16 -13.05
N ILE A 117 21.29 -2.43 -13.28
CA ILE A 117 20.54 -1.88 -14.41
C ILE A 117 20.42 -0.36 -14.28
N CYS A 118 20.03 0.13 -13.12
CA CYS A 118 19.89 1.58 -12.87
C CYS A 118 21.22 2.31 -13.07
N LYS A 119 22.31 1.77 -12.56
CA LYS A 119 23.64 2.35 -12.72
C LYS A 119 24.10 2.38 -14.19
N GLN A 120 23.76 1.35 -14.98
CA GLN A 120 24.11 1.30 -16.39
C GLN A 120 23.29 2.29 -17.23
N ILE A 121 22.05 2.55 -16.84
CA ILE A 121 21.13 3.43 -17.57
C ILE A 121 21.34 4.91 -17.19
N THR A 122 21.63 5.20 -15.92
CA THR A 122 21.81 6.58 -15.43
C THR A 122 23.07 7.19 -16.05
N ARG A 123 22.89 8.26 -16.82
CA ARG A 123 24.00 8.96 -17.49
C ARG A 123 23.60 10.35 -17.97
N ASP A 124 24.64 11.13 -18.22
CA ASP A 124 24.61 12.35 -19.01
C ASP A 124 24.59 11.94 -20.49
N THR A 125 23.56 12.33 -21.25
CA THR A 125 23.37 11.95 -22.66
C THR A 125 23.79 13.05 -23.62
N ASP A 126 23.92 14.30 -23.18
CA ASP A 126 24.29 15.45 -24.00
C ASP A 126 25.70 16.01 -23.70
N GLY A 127 26.33 15.53 -22.62
CA GLY A 127 27.72 15.87 -22.26
C GLY A 127 27.86 17.21 -21.54
N ASP A 128 26.80 17.73 -20.95
CA ASP A 128 26.82 19.00 -20.20
C ASP A 128 27.31 18.87 -18.75
N GLY A 129 27.55 17.63 -18.28
CA GLY A 129 28.00 17.31 -16.93
C GLY A 129 26.88 17.03 -15.95
N SER A 130 25.62 17.13 -16.36
CA SER A 130 24.45 16.82 -15.57
C SER A 130 23.82 15.48 -15.99
N MET A 131 23.26 14.71 -15.03
CA MET A 131 22.52 13.49 -15.37
C MET A 131 21.13 13.87 -15.89
N ASP A 132 20.80 13.46 -17.10
CA ASP A 132 19.52 13.72 -17.78
C ASP A 132 18.74 12.43 -18.11
N GLN A 133 19.38 11.26 -17.93
CA GLN A 133 18.75 9.95 -18.01
C GLN A 133 18.94 9.21 -16.69
N PHE A 134 17.84 8.70 -16.13
CA PHE A 134 17.83 8.03 -14.84
C PHE A 134 17.36 6.59 -14.97
N GLY A 135 17.95 5.68 -14.18
CA GLY A 135 17.65 4.25 -14.18
C GLY A 135 16.35 3.92 -13.46
N SER A 136 15.95 4.71 -12.47
CA SER A 136 14.69 4.56 -11.76
C SER A 136 14.10 5.91 -11.38
N TYR A 137 12.81 5.89 -11.09
CA TYR A 137 12.08 7.04 -10.56
C TYR A 137 11.01 6.53 -9.56
N GLY A 138 10.90 7.19 -8.41
CA GLY A 138 9.86 6.91 -7.44
C GLY A 138 10.04 5.62 -6.62
N TYR A 139 11.22 4.97 -6.66
CA TYR A 139 11.54 3.89 -5.73
C TYR A 139 11.99 4.49 -4.40
N THR A 140 11.22 4.23 -3.35
CA THR A 140 11.41 4.83 -2.03
C THR A 140 11.55 3.74 -0.97
N TRP A 141 11.92 4.13 0.25
CA TRP A 141 12.02 3.21 1.39
C TRP A 141 10.70 2.46 1.65
N GLN A 142 9.52 3.08 1.39
CA GLN A 142 8.22 2.42 1.53
C GLN A 142 8.05 1.25 0.54
N ASN A 143 8.68 1.33 -0.63
CA ASN A 143 8.71 0.22 -1.60
C ASN A 143 9.77 -0.81 -1.21
N ALA A 144 10.90 -0.35 -0.67
CA ALA A 144 12.02 -1.22 -0.30
C ALA A 144 11.69 -2.12 0.90
N LEU A 145 11.00 -1.61 1.93
CA LEU A 145 10.62 -2.39 3.12
C LEU A 145 9.97 -3.73 2.78
N PRO A 146 8.79 -3.77 2.12
CA PRO A 146 8.12 -5.03 1.82
C PRO A 146 8.90 -5.90 0.82
N SER A 147 9.70 -5.30 -0.08
CA SER A 147 10.52 -6.08 -1.01
C SER A 147 11.69 -6.79 -0.34
N ASN A 148 12.08 -6.37 0.88
CA ASN A 148 13.06 -7.06 1.73
C ASN A 148 12.43 -7.90 2.84
N GLY A 149 11.12 -8.14 2.77
CA GLY A 149 10.39 -8.88 3.80
C GLY A 149 10.28 -8.15 5.14
N ALA A 150 10.54 -6.83 5.16
CA ALA A 150 10.42 -6.00 6.35
C ALA A 150 9.03 -5.37 6.45
N ALA A 151 8.61 -5.09 7.68
CA ALA A 151 7.41 -4.34 8.00
C ALA A 151 7.76 -3.12 8.86
N LEU A 152 6.93 -2.08 8.81
CA LEU A 152 7.11 -0.89 9.64
C LEU A 152 6.65 -1.13 11.08
N PHE A 153 5.58 -1.90 11.24
CA PHE A 153 5.01 -2.26 12.54
C PHE A 153 4.81 -3.77 12.66
N SER A 154 4.72 -4.26 13.89
CA SER A 154 4.27 -5.63 14.18
C SER A 154 2.82 -5.84 13.76
N ASP A 155 2.40 -7.11 13.59
CA ASP A 155 1.05 -7.48 13.17
C ASP A 155 -0.05 -6.96 14.12
N ASP A 156 0.29 -6.73 15.38
CA ASP A 156 -0.62 -6.15 16.38
C ASP A 156 -0.54 -4.60 16.46
N GLY A 157 0.25 -3.97 15.58
CA GLY A 157 0.44 -2.52 15.51
C GLY A 157 1.20 -1.88 16.67
N LYS A 158 1.66 -2.65 17.67
CA LYS A 158 2.19 -2.11 18.94
C LYS A 158 3.68 -1.84 18.97
N GLN A 159 4.43 -2.40 18.04
CA GLN A 159 5.87 -2.27 17.97
C GLN A 159 6.31 -1.70 16.63
N CYS A 160 7.15 -0.67 16.68
CA CYS A 160 7.82 -0.17 15.48
C CYS A 160 9.02 -1.06 15.17
N LEU A 161 9.08 -1.63 13.96
CA LEU A 161 10.09 -2.57 13.50
C LEU A 161 11.16 -1.93 12.61
N ILE A 162 11.15 -0.60 12.46
CA ILE A 162 12.05 0.12 11.54
C ILE A 162 13.54 -0.07 11.88
N ALA A 163 13.87 -0.42 13.12
CA ALA A 163 15.23 -0.69 13.57
C ALA A 163 15.68 -2.15 13.38
N GLN A 164 14.82 -3.02 12.85
CA GLN A 164 15.21 -4.39 12.52
C GLN A 164 16.20 -4.42 11.34
N PRO A 165 17.10 -5.40 11.28
CA PRO A 165 18.15 -5.46 10.25
C PRO A 165 17.60 -5.35 8.83
N GLU A 166 16.51 -6.05 8.51
CA GLU A 166 15.87 -6.08 7.20
C GLU A 166 15.30 -4.70 6.81
N ALA A 167 14.76 -3.97 7.80
CA ALA A 167 14.24 -2.62 7.58
C ALA A 167 15.38 -1.60 7.37
N VAL A 168 16.44 -1.70 8.16
CA VAL A 168 17.64 -0.85 8.01
C VAL A 168 18.30 -1.07 6.66
N GLU A 169 18.44 -2.32 6.22
CA GLU A 169 18.98 -2.67 4.90
C GLU A 169 18.12 -2.09 3.77
N ALA A 170 16.79 -2.22 3.87
CA ALA A 170 15.85 -1.69 2.90
C ALA A 170 15.95 -0.15 2.77
N ILE A 171 16.04 0.54 3.90
CA ILE A 171 16.18 2.00 3.91
C ILE A 171 17.53 2.44 3.35
N ALA A 172 18.59 1.71 3.65
CA ALA A 172 19.93 2.01 3.13
C ALA A 172 20.05 1.78 1.63
N PHE A 173 19.23 0.89 1.07
CA PHE A 173 19.19 0.59 -0.36
C PHE A 173 18.39 1.63 -1.16
N SER A 174 17.36 2.24 -0.59
CA SER A 174 16.37 3.09 -1.27
C SER A 174 16.86 4.49 -1.72
#